data_64ea56409e2575477f5f79149abee309
#
_entry.id   64ea56409e2575477f5f79149abee309
#
_cell.length_a   1.000
_cell.length_b   1.000
_cell.length_c   1.000
_cell.angle_alpha   90.00
_cell.angle_beta   90.00
_cell.angle_gamma   90.00
#
_symmetry.space_group_name_H-M   'P 1'
#
loop_
_entity.id
_entity.type
_entity.pdbx_description
1 polymer ?
#
loop_
_entity_poly.entity_id
_entity_poly.type
_entity_poly.pdbx_seq_one_letter_code
_entity_poly.pdbx_strand_id
1 'polypeptide(L)'
;MENVQTYLPYLRGYDYTGKMPVVLDFYATWCGPCKALTPSIERLAKEFEGRLKVLKVDVDKNEPLARAAAIRSVPTLFFIDIDGNIERQMGAMPYDALRVKAEALVGAAG
;
A
#
# COMPACT_ATOMS: atom_id res chain seq x y z
N MET A 1 -14.73 7.38 5.74
CA MET A 1 -13.68 6.36 5.47
C MET A 1 -13.10 6.59 4.09
N GLU A 2 -11.77 6.52 3.96
CA GLU A 2 -11.14 6.66 2.66
C GLU A 2 -11.47 5.46 1.78
N ASN A 3 -11.65 5.72 0.49
CA ASN A 3 -11.93 4.66 -0.48
C ASN A 3 -11.11 4.90 -1.74
N VAL A 4 -10.62 3.82 -2.33
CA VAL A 4 -9.75 3.84 -3.51
C VAL A 4 -10.40 4.51 -4.71
N GLN A 5 -11.74 4.55 -4.77
CA GLN A 5 -12.48 5.23 -5.85
C GLN A 5 -12.04 6.67 -6.02
N THR A 6 -11.74 7.36 -4.90
CA THR A 6 -11.26 8.75 -4.92
C THR A 6 -9.96 8.90 -5.71
N TYR A 7 -9.11 7.85 -5.68
CA TYR A 7 -7.77 7.92 -6.26
C TYR A 7 -7.61 7.22 -7.59
N LEU A 8 -8.65 6.52 -8.08
CA LEU A 8 -8.58 5.79 -9.35
C LEU A 8 -8.06 6.63 -10.52
N PRO A 9 -8.44 7.92 -10.68
CA PRO A 9 -7.91 8.73 -11.77
C PRO A 9 -6.40 8.90 -11.75
N TYR A 10 -5.78 8.72 -10.58
CA TYR A 10 -4.34 8.91 -10.37
C TYR A 10 -3.56 7.60 -10.32
N LEU A 11 -4.25 6.47 -10.30
CA LEU A 11 -3.64 5.13 -10.16
C LEU A 11 -3.27 4.52 -11.51
N ARG A 12 -2.70 5.31 -12.40
CA ARG A 12 -2.29 4.88 -13.73
C ARG A 12 -1.20 3.80 -13.63
N GLY A 13 -1.45 2.66 -14.27
CA GLY A 13 -0.52 1.54 -14.22
C GLY A 13 -0.66 0.66 -13.00
N TYR A 14 -1.54 1.02 -12.08
CA TYR A 14 -1.86 0.21 -10.91
C TYR A 14 -3.27 -0.32 -11.06
N ASP A 15 -3.40 -1.58 -11.47
CA ASP A 15 -4.72 -2.18 -11.72
C ASP A 15 -5.42 -2.54 -10.42
N TYR A 16 -6.32 -1.67 -9.97
CA TYR A 16 -7.23 -2.03 -8.89
C TYR A 16 -8.50 -2.60 -9.50
N THR A 17 -8.68 -3.90 -9.38
CA THR A 17 -9.83 -4.60 -9.96
C THR A 17 -10.89 -5.02 -8.94
N GLY A 18 -10.58 -4.85 -7.63
CA GLY A 18 -11.45 -5.32 -6.56
C GLY A 18 -11.46 -6.84 -6.37
N LYS A 19 -10.59 -7.57 -7.07
CA LYS A 19 -10.53 -9.03 -6.99
C LYS A 19 -9.68 -9.54 -5.84
N MET A 20 -8.71 -8.73 -5.41
CA MET A 20 -7.89 -9.04 -4.25
C MET A 20 -7.53 -7.75 -3.53
N PRO A 21 -7.23 -7.83 -2.23
CA PRO A 21 -6.80 -6.64 -1.50
C PRO A 21 -5.43 -6.16 -1.99
N VAL A 22 -5.11 -4.91 -1.71
CA VAL A 22 -3.89 -4.26 -2.18
C VAL A 22 -3.23 -3.52 -1.02
N VAL A 23 -1.90 -3.60 -0.97
CA VAL A 23 -1.08 -2.73 -0.13
C VAL A 23 -0.31 -1.79 -1.05
N LEU A 24 -0.46 -0.49 -0.84
CA LEU A 24 0.36 0.51 -1.52
C LEU A 24 1.40 1.03 -0.54
N ASP A 25 2.66 0.98 -0.95
CA ASP A 25 3.78 1.53 -0.20
C ASP A 25 4.25 2.81 -0.86
N PHE A 26 3.84 3.96 -0.31
CA PHE A 26 4.31 5.27 -0.77
C PHE A 26 5.69 5.53 -0.19
N TYR A 27 6.68 5.64 -1.04
CA TYR A 27 8.08 5.78 -0.65
C TYR A 27 8.79 6.85 -1.47
N ALA A 28 10.01 7.18 -1.05
CA ALA A 28 10.93 8.01 -1.82
C ALA A 28 12.32 7.35 -1.81
N THR A 29 13.07 7.53 -2.89
CA THR A 29 14.40 6.91 -3.02
C THR A 29 15.42 7.45 -2.03
N TRP A 30 15.21 8.69 -1.54
CA TRP A 30 16.08 9.35 -0.58
C TRP A 30 15.72 9.07 0.89
N CYS A 31 14.69 8.30 1.12
CA CYS A 31 14.12 8.07 2.45
C CYS A 31 14.75 6.85 3.12
N GLY A 32 15.49 7.07 4.19
CA GLY A 32 16.13 5.99 4.97
C GLY A 32 15.15 4.97 5.53
N PRO A 33 14.08 5.39 6.25
CA PRO A 33 13.07 4.46 6.77
C PRO A 33 12.37 3.66 5.67
N CYS A 34 12.19 4.23 4.48
CA CYS A 34 11.61 3.51 3.33
C CYS A 34 12.53 2.38 2.89
N LYS A 35 13.85 2.64 2.84
CA LYS A 35 14.84 1.62 2.48
C LYS A 35 14.88 0.49 3.52
N ALA A 36 14.78 0.85 4.80
CA ALA A 36 14.75 -0.13 5.88
C ALA A 36 13.49 -1.00 5.83
N LEU A 37 12.38 -0.47 5.33
CA LEU A 37 11.11 -1.19 5.17
C LEU A 37 11.10 -2.14 3.98
N THR A 38 11.92 -1.91 2.97
CA THR A 38 11.93 -2.67 1.71
C THR A 38 11.98 -4.19 1.89
N PRO A 39 12.88 -4.75 2.72
CA PRO A 39 12.91 -6.21 2.91
C PRO A 39 11.59 -6.77 3.45
N SER A 40 10.93 -6.04 4.36
CA SER A 40 9.64 -6.45 4.92
C SER A 40 8.54 -6.41 3.87
N ILE A 41 8.52 -5.40 3.02
CA ILE A 41 7.54 -5.28 1.94
C ILE A 41 7.74 -6.40 0.91
N GLU A 42 8.97 -6.68 0.54
CA GLU A 42 9.29 -7.77 -0.40
C GLU A 42 8.89 -9.13 0.18
N ARG A 43 9.15 -9.35 1.46
CA ARG A 43 8.73 -10.57 2.16
C ARG A 43 7.22 -10.71 2.18
N LEU A 44 6.51 -9.61 2.45
CA LEU A 44 5.05 -9.59 2.45
C LEU A 44 4.49 -9.99 1.09
N ALA A 45 5.02 -9.38 0.02
CA ALA A 45 4.60 -9.67 -1.35
C ALA A 45 4.77 -11.15 -1.68
N LYS A 46 5.88 -11.74 -1.26
CA LYS A 46 6.19 -13.14 -1.53
C LYS A 46 5.30 -14.08 -0.74
N GLU A 47 5.11 -13.80 0.55
CA GLU A 47 4.32 -14.64 1.45
C GLU A 47 2.84 -14.66 1.06
N PHE A 48 2.31 -13.55 0.55
CA PHE A 48 0.89 -13.42 0.19
C PHE A 48 0.65 -13.43 -1.32
N GLU A 49 1.60 -13.91 -2.10
CA GLU A 49 1.48 -14.00 -3.56
C GLU A 49 0.20 -14.73 -3.96
N GLY A 50 -0.56 -14.14 -4.90
CA GLY A 50 -1.84 -14.67 -5.35
C GLY A 50 -3.03 -14.34 -4.46
N ARG A 51 -2.81 -13.78 -3.27
CA ARG A 51 -3.86 -13.43 -2.31
C ARG A 51 -3.91 -11.94 -1.99
N LEU A 52 -2.78 -11.27 -2.15
CA LEU A 52 -2.61 -9.85 -1.83
C LEU A 52 -1.70 -9.24 -2.88
N LYS A 53 -2.08 -8.10 -3.42
CA LYS A 53 -1.22 -7.35 -4.33
C LYS A 53 -0.44 -6.32 -3.54
N VAL A 54 0.87 -6.28 -3.70
CA VAL A 54 1.74 -5.33 -3.02
C VAL A 54 2.42 -4.46 -4.07
N LEU A 55 2.19 -3.15 -4.00
CA LEU A 55 2.70 -2.20 -4.99
C LEU A 55 3.48 -1.10 -4.29
N LYS A 56 4.56 -0.66 -4.93
CA LYS A 56 5.37 0.46 -4.46
C LYS A 56 5.10 1.69 -5.34
N VAL A 57 4.88 2.83 -4.71
CA VAL A 57 4.61 4.09 -5.39
C VAL A 57 5.68 5.11 -4.99
N ASP A 58 6.55 5.46 -5.94
CA ASP A 58 7.54 6.51 -5.74
C ASP A 58 6.82 7.86 -5.79
N VAL A 59 6.81 8.59 -4.66
CA VAL A 59 6.07 9.86 -4.57
C VAL A 59 6.64 10.94 -5.50
N ASP A 60 7.92 10.88 -5.80
CA ASP A 60 8.56 11.85 -6.68
C ASP A 60 8.22 11.62 -8.16
N LYS A 61 7.86 10.39 -8.50
CA LYS A 61 7.45 10.00 -9.85
C LYS A 61 5.93 9.94 -10.03
N ASN A 62 5.18 10.10 -8.95
CA ASN A 62 3.72 10.01 -8.95
C ASN A 62 3.12 11.16 -8.14
N GLU A 63 3.58 12.38 -8.42
CA GLU A 63 3.16 13.57 -7.69
C GLU A 63 1.65 13.81 -7.68
N PRO A 64 0.92 13.65 -8.78
CA PRO A 64 -0.53 13.86 -8.75
C PRO A 64 -1.23 12.94 -7.75
N LEU A 65 -0.85 11.67 -7.73
CA LEU A 65 -1.41 10.70 -6.78
C LEU A 65 -1.01 11.06 -5.35
N ALA A 66 0.27 11.37 -5.12
CA ALA A 66 0.75 11.71 -3.78
C ALA A 66 0.04 12.94 -3.22
N ARG A 67 -0.22 13.95 -4.05
CA ARG A 67 -0.98 15.13 -3.66
C ARG A 67 -2.44 14.81 -3.38
N ALA A 68 -3.09 14.10 -4.29
CA ALA A 68 -4.49 13.71 -4.12
C ALA A 68 -4.69 12.90 -2.84
N ALA A 69 -3.75 12.02 -2.54
CA ALA A 69 -3.78 11.18 -1.33
C ALA A 69 -3.25 11.91 -0.09
N ALA A 70 -2.82 13.16 -0.22
CA ALA A 70 -2.26 13.96 0.87
C ALA A 70 -1.12 13.24 1.60
N ILE A 71 -0.21 12.64 0.83
CA ILE A 71 0.97 11.99 1.39
C ILE A 71 1.94 13.08 1.88
N ARG A 72 2.08 13.19 3.20
CA ARG A 72 2.91 14.24 3.82
C ARG A 72 4.22 13.72 4.39
N SER A 73 4.30 12.42 4.56
CA SER A 73 5.50 11.76 5.06
C SER A 73 5.67 10.41 4.40
N VAL A 74 6.89 9.93 4.32
CA VAL A 74 7.19 8.61 3.76
C VAL A 74 8.00 7.80 4.79
N PRO A 75 7.79 6.49 4.88
CA PRO A 75 6.78 5.74 4.13
C PRO A 75 5.36 5.97 4.66
N THR A 76 4.39 5.87 3.78
CA THR A 76 2.96 5.77 4.15
C THR A 76 2.40 4.53 3.45
N LEU A 77 1.70 3.70 4.19
CA LEU A 77 1.12 2.47 3.67
C LEU A 77 -0.39 2.59 3.61
N PHE A 78 -0.97 2.18 2.49
CA PHE A 78 -2.40 2.01 2.34
C PHE A 78 -2.72 0.52 2.34
N PHE A 79 -3.59 0.10 3.24
CA PHE A 79 -4.14 -1.26 3.26
C PHE A 79 -5.55 -1.16 2.69
N ILE A 80 -5.74 -1.71 1.50
CA ILE A 80 -6.98 -1.54 0.72
C ILE A 80 -7.69 -2.88 0.62
N ASP A 81 -8.91 -2.96 1.16
CA ASP A 81 -9.71 -4.18 1.09
C ASP A 81 -10.39 -4.33 -0.30
N ILE A 82 -11.10 -5.44 -0.51
CA ILE A 82 -11.76 -5.71 -1.79
C ILE A 82 -12.91 -4.76 -2.10
N ASP A 83 -13.43 -4.06 -1.10
CA ASP A 83 -14.44 -3.03 -1.29
C ASP A 83 -13.83 -1.65 -1.57
N GLY A 84 -12.51 -1.57 -1.58
CA GLY A 84 -11.77 -0.35 -1.84
C GLY A 84 -11.54 0.53 -0.63
N ASN A 85 -11.95 0.09 0.56
CA ASN A 85 -11.76 0.86 1.80
C ASN A 85 -10.30 0.85 2.20
N ILE A 86 -9.79 2.02 2.60
CA ILE A 86 -8.38 2.23 2.88
C ILE A 86 -8.15 2.45 4.37
N GLU A 87 -7.22 1.69 4.93
CA GLU A 87 -6.62 2.00 6.22
C GLU A 87 -5.23 2.57 5.95
N ARG A 88 -4.99 3.78 6.42
CA ARG A 88 -3.74 4.51 6.22
C ARG A 88 -2.84 4.32 7.44
N GLN A 89 -1.58 3.97 7.20
CA GLN A 89 -0.56 3.85 8.24
C GLN A 89 0.64 4.71 7.87
N MET A 90 0.92 5.73 8.66
CA MET A 90 2.11 6.57 8.46
C MET A 90 3.30 5.98 9.21
N GLY A 91 4.46 5.98 8.55
CA GLY A 91 5.69 5.45 9.12
C GLY A 91 5.89 3.96 8.85
N ALA A 92 7.09 3.50 9.15
CA ALA A 92 7.45 2.09 9.00
C ALA A 92 6.81 1.26 10.12
N MET A 93 6.58 -0.01 9.83
CA MET A 93 6.08 -0.96 10.82
C MET A 93 6.90 -2.26 10.75
N PRO A 94 7.04 -2.96 11.89
CA PRO A 94 7.73 -4.26 11.88
C PRO A 94 6.95 -5.27 11.03
N TYR A 95 7.66 -6.26 10.51
CA TYR A 95 7.06 -7.27 9.64
C TYR A 95 5.85 -7.96 10.26
N ASP A 96 5.94 -8.32 11.55
CA ASP A 96 4.83 -9.00 12.23
C ASP A 96 3.55 -8.17 12.22
N ALA A 97 3.67 -6.85 12.38
CA ALA A 97 2.52 -5.94 12.31
C ALA A 97 1.95 -5.85 10.89
N LEU A 98 2.83 -5.78 9.89
CA LEU A 98 2.42 -5.83 8.47
C LEU A 98 1.65 -7.10 8.17
N ARG A 99 2.16 -8.23 8.63
CA ARG A 99 1.55 -9.53 8.40
C ARG A 99 0.16 -9.63 9.01
N VAL A 100 -0.03 -9.14 10.23
CA VAL A 100 -1.35 -9.12 10.88
C VAL A 100 -2.37 -8.35 10.04
N LYS A 101 -1.98 -7.18 9.54
CA LYS A 101 -2.86 -6.37 8.67
C LYS A 101 -3.14 -7.07 7.35
N ALA A 102 -2.14 -7.69 6.75
CA ALA A 102 -2.29 -8.44 5.51
C ALA A 102 -3.24 -9.63 5.68
N GLU A 103 -3.10 -10.37 6.76
CA GLU A 103 -3.97 -11.50 7.08
C GLU A 103 -5.42 -11.05 7.26
N ALA A 104 -5.64 -9.92 7.92
CA ALA A 104 -6.97 -9.35 8.08
C ALA A 104 -7.60 -8.99 6.74
N LEU A 105 -6.83 -8.39 5.82
CA LEU A 105 -7.31 -8.07 4.48
C LEU A 105 -7.68 -9.33 3.69
N VAL A 106 -6.82 -10.32 3.71
CA VAL A 106 -7.02 -11.58 2.99
C VAL A 106 -8.18 -12.38 3.59
N GLY A 107 -8.29 -12.41 4.91
CA GLY A 107 -9.38 -13.08 5.60
C GLY A 107 -10.73 -12.47 5.29
N ALA A 108 -10.81 -11.15 5.19
CA ALA A 108 -12.04 -10.45 4.82
C ALA A 108 -12.43 -10.67 3.35
N ALA A 109 -11.45 -10.94 2.48
CA ALA A 109 -11.68 -11.22 1.07
C ALA A 109 -12.13 -12.66 0.81
N GLY A 110 -11.75 -13.55 1.70
CA GLY A 110 -12.02 -14.97 1.58
C GLY A 110 -13.23 -15.42 2.27
#